data_b8f8b037bea059ffaeec3c64a8827bd0
#
_entry.id   b8f8b037bea059ffaeec3c64a8827bd0
#
_cell.length_a   1.000
_cell.length_b   1.000
_cell.length_c   1.000
_cell.angle_alpha   90.00
_cell.angle_beta   90.00
_cell.angle_gamma   90.00
#
_symmetry.space_group_name_H-M   'P 1'
#
loop_
_entity.id
_entity.type
_entity.pdbx_description
1 polymer ?
#
loop_
_entity_poly.entity_id
_entity_poly.type
_entity_poly.pdbx_seq_one_letter_code
_entity_poly.pdbx_strand_id
1 'polypeptide(L)'
;EFLGLLLLLMAVTLGSQLALTTLGHHFVYRLRSEFIKRILDTHVERIEQLGSASLLAGLTSDVRNITIAFVRLPELVQGIILTIGSAAYLWMLSGKMLLVTAIWMAITIWGGFVLVARVYKHMATLRETEDKLYTDFQTVLEGRKELTLNRERAEYVFNNLYIPDAQEYRHHIIRADTFHLSAVNWSNIMMLGAIGLVFWMANSLGWADTNVAATYSLTLLFLRTPLLSAVGALPTLLTAQVAFNKLNKFALAPFKAEFPRPQAFPNWQTLELRNVTFSYQDNAFSVGPINLTIKRGELLFLIGGNGSGKSTLAMLLTGLYQPQSGEILLDGKPVS
;
A
#
# COMPACT_ATOMS: atom_id res chain seq x y z
N GLU A 1 -23.23 38.69 11.54
CA GLU A 1 -22.93 37.47 12.33
C GLU A 1 -22.78 36.23 11.43
N PHE A 2 -23.76 35.91 10.57
CA PHE A 2 -23.72 34.70 9.69
C PHE A 2 -22.52 34.68 8.73
N LEU A 3 -22.21 35.82 8.05
CA LEU A 3 -21.03 35.94 7.19
C LEU A 3 -19.72 35.74 7.96
N GLY A 4 -19.66 36.28 9.20
CA GLY A 4 -18.48 36.11 10.07
C GLY A 4 -18.26 34.64 10.44
N LEU A 5 -19.31 33.87 10.76
CA LEU A 5 -19.26 32.45 11.02
C LEU A 5 -18.81 31.65 9.79
N LEU A 6 -19.29 32.02 8.60
CA LEU A 6 -18.87 31.38 7.35
C LEU A 6 -17.38 31.59 7.05
N LEU A 7 -16.90 32.84 7.23
CA LEU A 7 -15.49 33.16 7.05
C LEU A 7 -14.60 32.42 8.07
N LEU A 8 -15.04 32.36 9.32
CA LEU A 8 -14.36 31.62 10.37
C LEU A 8 -14.30 30.11 10.02
N LEU A 9 -15.44 29.51 9.62
CA LEU A 9 -15.51 28.12 9.20
C LEU A 9 -14.58 27.83 8.03
N MET A 10 -14.58 28.70 7.02
CA MET A 10 -13.69 28.57 5.86
C MET A 10 -12.21 28.64 6.28
N ALA A 11 -11.84 29.61 7.13
CA ALA A 11 -10.47 29.78 7.60
C ALA A 11 -9.99 28.56 8.42
N VAL A 12 -10.83 28.06 9.34
CA VAL A 12 -10.50 26.89 10.17
C VAL A 12 -10.40 25.63 9.33
N THR A 13 -11.32 25.42 8.38
CA THR A 13 -11.31 24.25 7.50
C THR A 13 -10.09 24.24 6.60
N LEU A 14 -9.79 25.37 5.93
CA LEU A 14 -8.60 25.50 5.09
C LEU A 14 -7.31 25.34 5.91
N GLY A 15 -7.23 26.00 7.08
CA GLY A 15 -6.07 25.92 7.96
C GLY A 15 -5.82 24.49 8.44
N SER A 16 -6.86 23.77 8.87
CA SER A 16 -6.73 22.38 9.30
C SER A 16 -6.33 21.44 8.16
N GLN A 17 -6.93 21.59 6.97
CA GLN A 17 -6.58 20.80 5.80
C GLN A 17 -5.13 21.02 5.35
N LEU A 18 -4.69 22.28 5.28
CA LEU A 18 -3.30 22.62 4.93
C LEU A 18 -2.31 22.07 5.95
N ALA A 19 -2.61 22.22 7.25
CA ALA A 19 -1.76 21.71 8.32
C ALA A 19 -1.63 20.18 8.24
N LEU A 20 -2.74 19.46 8.07
CA LEU A 20 -2.74 17.99 7.99
C LEU A 20 -2.09 17.48 6.70
N THR A 21 -2.31 18.15 5.57
CA THR A 21 -1.64 17.82 4.30
C THR A 21 -0.12 18.01 4.43
N THR A 22 0.31 19.14 5.00
CA THR A 22 1.73 19.42 5.21
C THR A 22 2.37 18.39 6.15
N LEU A 23 1.68 18.08 7.25
CA LEU A 23 2.14 17.06 8.21
C LEU A 23 2.25 15.67 7.54
N GLY A 24 1.24 15.30 6.74
CA GLY A 24 1.24 14.02 6.01
C GLY A 24 2.41 13.91 5.03
N HIS A 25 2.68 14.94 4.24
CA HIS A 25 3.82 14.95 3.31
C HIS A 25 5.18 14.96 4.02
N HIS A 26 5.30 15.67 5.15
CA HIS A 26 6.51 15.61 5.99
C HIS A 26 6.75 14.21 6.56
N PHE A 27 5.70 13.55 7.03
CA PHE A 27 5.78 12.18 7.51
C PHE A 27 6.25 11.23 6.41
N VAL A 28 5.67 11.33 5.20
CA VAL A 28 6.06 10.50 4.05
C VAL A 28 7.50 10.76 3.62
N TYR A 29 7.92 12.02 3.60
CA TYR A 29 9.33 12.37 3.34
C TYR A 29 10.26 11.69 4.34
N ARG A 30 9.97 11.79 5.64
CA ARG A 30 10.75 11.11 6.69
C ARG A 30 10.74 9.60 6.49
N LEU A 31 9.57 9.00 6.29
CA LEU A 31 9.46 7.55 6.09
C LEU A 31 10.31 7.05 4.93
N ARG A 32 10.28 7.75 3.79
CA ARG A 32 11.12 7.42 2.64
C ARG A 32 12.61 7.58 2.94
N SER A 33 12.99 8.68 3.55
CA SER A 33 14.39 8.96 3.88
C SER A 33 14.93 7.94 4.87
N GLU A 34 14.17 7.59 5.90
CA GLU A 34 14.53 6.55 6.86
C GLU A 34 14.62 5.17 6.20
N PHE A 35 13.68 4.84 5.31
CA PHE A 35 13.67 3.56 4.61
C PHE A 35 14.91 3.42 3.70
N ILE A 36 15.26 4.45 2.94
CA ILE A 36 16.48 4.47 2.11
C ILE A 36 17.72 4.33 2.99
N LYS A 37 17.80 5.09 4.10
CA LYS A 37 18.94 5.00 5.01
C LYS A 37 19.09 3.61 5.62
N ARG A 38 17.97 2.99 6.03
CA ARG A 38 17.95 1.62 6.54
C ARG A 38 18.39 0.59 5.50
N ILE A 39 18.01 0.77 4.23
CA ILE A 39 18.51 -0.08 3.11
C ILE A 39 20.04 0.05 2.99
N LEU A 40 20.56 1.29 3.03
CA LEU A 40 22.00 1.55 2.92
C LEU A 40 22.82 0.98 4.10
N ASP A 41 22.21 0.93 5.28
CA ASP A 41 22.84 0.39 6.49
C ASP A 41 22.62 -1.13 6.65
N THR A 42 21.81 -1.74 5.82
CA THR A 42 21.51 -3.18 5.87
C THR A 42 22.57 -3.95 5.08
N HIS A 43 23.01 -5.10 5.61
CA HIS A 43 23.98 -5.97 4.95
C HIS A 43 23.50 -6.39 3.55
N VAL A 44 24.43 -6.43 2.60
CA VAL A 44 24.16 -6.73 1.19
C VAL A 44 23.42 -8.06 1.02
N GLU A 45 23.84 -9.08 1.75
CA GLU A 45 23.18 -10.40 1.77
C GLU A 45 21.68 -10.31 2.03
N ARG A 46 21.27 -9.49 3.04
CA ARG A 46 19.86 -9.31 3.37
C ARG A 46 19.11 -8.60 2.26
N ILE A 47 19.72 -7.60 1.63
CA ILE A 47 19.13 -6.87 0.48
C ILE A 47 18.93 -7.80 -0.71
N GLU A 48 19.90 -8.67 -1.00
CA GLU A 48 19.78 -9.67 -2.08
C GLU A 48 18.69 -10.70 -1.80
N GLN A 49 18.55 -11.18 -0.54
CA GLN A 49 17.47 -12.09 -0.13
C GLN A 49 16.08 -11.47 -0.33
N LEU A 50 15.91 -10.17 0.00
CA LEU A 50 14.64 -9.46 -0.18
C LEU A 50 14.30 -9.23 -1.65
N GLY A 51 15.32 -9.11 -2.48
CA GLY A 51 15.21 -8.83 -3.90
C GLY A 51 14.87 -7.36 -4.21
N SER A 52 15.44 -6.84 -5.28
CA SER A 52 15.25 -5.45 -5.70
C SER A 52 13.80 -5.09 -6.01
N ALA A 53 13.03 -6.02 -6.57
CA ALA A 53 11.62 -5.83 -6.90
C ALA A 53 10.77 -5.59 -5.64
N SER A 54 10.99 -6.36 -4.57
CA SER A 54 10.28 -6.22 -3.28
C SER A 54 10.57 -4.89 -2.61
N LEU A 55 11.85 -4.48 -2.61
CA LEU A 55 12.28 -3.20 -2.04
C LEU A 55 11.75 -2.02 -2.84
N LEU A 56 11.77 -2.11 -4.17
CA LEU A 56 11.21 -1.08 -5.05
C LEU A 56 9.69 -0.94 -4.85
N ALA A 57 8.96 -2.04 -4.72
CA ALA A 57 7.54 -2.03 -4.38
C ALA A 57 7.31 -1.36 -3.01
N GLY A 58 8.15 -1.63 -2.01
CA GLY A 58 8.12 -0.97 -0.71
C GLY A 58 8.27 0.55 -0.81
N LEU A 59 9.30 1.01 -1.54
CA LEU A 59 9.59 2.43 -1.74
C LEU A 59 8.53 3.18 -2.57
N THR A 60 7.84 2.49 -3.44
CA THR A 60 6.87 3.09 -4.38
C THR A 60 5.42 2.85 -3.94
N SER A 61 4.88 1.66 -4.18
CA SER A 61 3.46 1.36 -3.97
C SER A 61 3.08 1.33 -2.48
N ASP A 62 3.90 0.72 -1.63
CA ASP A 62 3.56 0.59 -0.21
C ASP A 62 3.63 1.95 0.50
N VAL A 63 4.67 2.75 0.25
CA VAL A 63 4.75 4.13 0.77
C VAL A 63 3.64 5.00 0.21
N ARG A 64 3.25 4.84 -1.06
CA ARG A 64 2.11 5.56 -1.65
C ARG A 64 0.79 5.23 -0.95
N ASN A 65 0.55 3.96 -0.64
CA ASN A 65 -0.66 3.53 0.08
C ASN A 65 -0.73 4.15 1.48
N ILE A 66 0.40 4.22 2.18
CA ILE A 66 0.51 4.91 3.47
C ILE A 66 0.24 6.42 3.29
N THR A 67 0.78 7.05 2.24
CA THR A 67 0.54 8.47 1.94
C THR A 67 -0.94 8.76 1.74
N ILE A 68 -1.62 7.95 0.91
CA ILE A 68 -3.05 8.13 0.63
C ILE A 68 -3.87 8.02 1.92
N ALA A 69 -3.52 7.10 2.82
CA ALA A 69 -4.19 6.96 4.11
C ALA A 69 -4.05 8.21 4.99
N PHE A 70 -2.85 8.80 5.05
CA PHE A 70 -2.64 10.05 5.77
C PHE A 70 -3.46 11.21 5.22
N VAL A 71 -3.58 11.31 3.90
CA VAL A 71 -4.43 12.33 3.23
C VAL A 71 -5.91 12.09 3.52
N ARG A 72 -6.34 10.83 3.65
CA ARG A 72 -7.74 10.47 3.93
C ARG A 72 -8.11 10.50 5.43
N LEU A 73 -7.14 10.49 6.31
CA LEU A 73 -7.38 10.50 7.76
C LEU A 73 -8.20 11.72 8.24
N PRO A 74 -7.93 12.95 7.76
CA PRO A 74 -8.76 14.12 8.11
C PRO A 74 -10.23 13.96 7.70
N GLU A 75 -10.50 13.39 6.52
CA GLU A 75 -11.86 13.15 6.03
C GLU A 75 -12.63 12.20 6.97
N LEU A 76 -11.95 11.16 7.46
CA LEU A 76 -12.52 10.21 8.43
C LEU A 76 -12.82 10.90 9.76
N VAL A 77 -11.87 11.64 10.31
CA VAL A 77 -12.03 12.36 11.58
C VAL A 77 -13.16 13.38 11.48
N GLN A 78 -13.16 14.18 10.41
CA GLN A 78 -14.23 15.15 10.15
C GLN A 78 -15.59 14.47 10.00
N GLY A 79 -15.68 13.37 9.26
CA GLY A 79 -16.92 12.61 9.08
C GLY A 79 -17.47 12.07 10.42
N ILE A 80 -16.60 11.54 11.27
CA ILE A 80 -17.00 11.06 12.62
C ILE A 80 -17.51 12.21 13.48
N ILE A 81 -16.76 13.30 13.57
CA ILE A 81 -17.13 14.48 14.40
C ILE A 81 -18.46 15.07 13.93
N LEU A 82 -18.64 15.27 12.62
CA LEU A 82 -19.87 15.81 12.06
C LEU A 82 -21.05 14.86 12.28
N THR A 83 -20.83 13.55 12.14
CA THR A 83 -21.89 12.55 12.38
C THR A 83 -22.34 12.54 13.85
N ILE A 84 -21.39 12.55 14.79
CA ILE A 84 -21.72 12.59 16.22
C ILE A 84 -22.39 13.90 16.60
N GLY A 85 -21.85 15.03 16.17
CA GLY A 85 -22.41 16.35 16.44
C GLY A 85 -23.82 16.53 15.87
N SER A 86 -24.04 16.08 14.63
CA SER A 86 -25.37 16.11 14.03
C SER A 86 -26.33 15.14 14.67
N ALA A 87 -25.91 13.95 15.08
CA ALA A 87 -26.75 13.03 15.82
C ALA A 87 -27.19 13.60 17.19
N ALA A 88 -26.27 14.26 17.90
CA ALA A 88 -26.60 14.95 19.14
C ALA A 88 -27.61 16.09 18.92
N TYR A 89 -27.43 16.89 17.87
CA TYR A 89 -28.35 17.95 17.50
C TYR A 89 -29.74 17.42 17.11
N LEU A 90 -29.80 16.38 16.29
CA LEU A 90 -31.06 15.75 15.89
C LEU A 90 -31.76 15.06 17.08
N TRP A 91 -31.01 14.52 18.05
CA TRP A 91 -31.57 13.98 19.28
C TRP A 91 -32.29 15.06 20.11
N MET A 92 -31.70 16.25 20.20
CA MET A 92 -32.32 17.40 20.89
C MET A 92 -33.62 17.85 20.24
N LEU A 93 -33.71 17.75 18.89
CA LEU A 93 -34.92 18.12 18.14
C LEU A 93 -36.06 17.08 18.30
N SER A 94 -35.76 15.81 18.14
CA SER A 94 -36.70 14.70 18.32
C SER A 94 -35.97 13.34 18.42
N GLY A 95 -35.82 12.80 19.60
CA GLY A 95 -35.17 11.51 19.81
C GLY A 95 -35.88 10.34 19.11
N LYS A 96 -37.24 10.38 19.00
CA LYS A 96 -38.02 9.34 18.33
C LYS A 96 -37.71 9.31 16.81
N MET A 97 -37.65 10.47 16.21
CA MET A 97 -37.30 10.58 14.76
C MET A 97 -35.88 10.14 14.51
N LEU A 98 -34.93 10.45 15.43
CA LEU A 98 -33.54 10.01 15.29
C LEU A 98 -33.43 8.47 15.32
N LEU A 99 -34.12 7.78 16.19
CA LEU A 99 -34.08 6.31 16.23
C LEU A 99 -34.54 5.69 14.92
N VAL A 100 -35.63 6.16 14.35
CA VAL A 100 -36.15 5.64 13.07
C VAL A 100 -35.24 5.98 11.91
N THR A 101 -34.76 7.22 11.83
CA THR A 101 -33.79 7.62 10.78
C THR A 101 -32.45 6.92 10.93
N ALA A 102 -31.98 6.64 12.15
CA ALA A 102 -30.77 5.85 12.36
C ALA A 102 -30.92 4.41 11.89
N ILE A 103 -32.07 3.77 12.14
CA ILE A 103 -32.38 2.43 11.60
C ILE A 103 -32.41 2.46 10.09
N TRP A 104 -33.06 3.46 9.50
CA TRP A 104 -33.11 3.63 8.03
C TRP A 104 -31.71 3.81 7.44
N MET A 105 -30.87 4.62 8.06
CA MET A 105 -29.45 4.81 7.66
C MET A 105 -28.64 3.52 7.81
N ALA A 106 -28.87 2.75 8.87
CA ALA A 106 -28.22 1.45 9.05
C ALA A 106 -28.59 0.47 7.91
N ILE A 107 -29.88 0.41 7.52
CA ILE A 107 -30.33 -0.38 6.37
C ILE A 107 -29.67 0.11 5.07
N THR A 108 -29.58 1.43 4.89
CA THR A 108 -28.96 2.04 3.72
C THR A 108 -27.47 1.67 3.62
N ILE A 109 -26.74 1.77 4.72
CA ILE A 109 -25.33 1.41 4.79
C ILE A 109 -25.14 -0.09 4.56
N TRP A 110 -25.95 -0.92 5.20
CA TRP A 110 -25.89 -2.38 5.03
C TRP A 110 -26.11 -2.82 3.59
N GLY A 111 -27.19 -2.30 2.94
CA GLY A 111 -27.47 -2.59 1.53
C GLY A 111 -26.35 -2.12 0.59
N GLY A 112 -25.82 -0.92 0.84
CA GLY A 112 -24.64 -0.40 0.14
C GLY A 112 -23.41 -1.29 0.32
N PHE A 113 -23.14 -1.73 1.54
CA PHE A 113 -22.02 -2.63 1.85
C PHE A 113 -22.11 -3.97 1.10
N VAL A 114 -23.30 -4.58 1.04
CA VAL A 114 -23.53 -5.83 0.29
C VAL A 114 -23.24 -5.65 -1.20
N LEU A 115 -23.64 -4.52 -1.79
CA LEU A 115 -23.35 -4.22 -3.20
C LEU A 115 -21.86 -3.97 -3.44
N VAL A 116 -21.22 -3.18 -2.59
CA VAL A 116 -19.78 -2.88 -2.67
C VAL A 116 -18.92 -4.13 -2.44
N ALA A 117 -19.32 -5.04 -1.56
CA ALA A 117 -18.62 -6.31 -1.38
C ALA A 117 -18.57 -7.15 -2.67
N ARG A 118 -19.66 -7.10 -3.48
CA ARG A 118 -19.68 -7.74 -4.81
C ARG A 118 -18.75 -7.05 -5.80
N VAL A 119 -18.63 -5.72 -5.74
CA VAL A 119 -17.63 -4.98 -6.53
C VAL A 119 -16.23 -5.50 -6.24
N TYR A 120 -15.85 -5.57 -4.96
CA TYR A 120 -14.52 -6.06 -4.56
C TYR A 120 -14.24 -7.48 -5.03
N LYS A 121 -15.24 -8.37 -4.98
CA LYS A 121 -15.10 -9.74 -5.49
C LYS A 121 -14.75 -9.75 -6.98
N HIS A 122 -15.47 -9.00 -7.80
CA HIS A 122 -15.19 -8.91 -9.24
C HIS A 122 -13.86 -8.19 -9.54
N MET A 123 -13.51 -7.18 -8.76
CA MET A 123 -12.23 -6.46 -8.89
C MET A 123 -11.02 -7.35 -8.55
N ALA A 124 -11.16 -8.32 -7.63
CA ALA A 124 -10.09 -9.28 -7.35
C ALA A 124 -9.79 -10.17 -8.57
N THR A 125 -10.83 -10.77 -9.16
CA THR A 125 -10.70 -11.58 -10.40
C THR A 125 -10.24 -10.72 -11.58
N LEU A 126 -10.69 -9.46 -11.67
CA LEU A 126 -10.27 -8.52 -12.71
C LEU A 126 -8.75 -8.32 -12.72
N ARG A 127 -8.11 -8.21 -11.56
CA ARG A 127 -6.65 -8.06 -11.46
C ARG A 127 -5.92 -9.29 -12.01
N GLU A 128 -6.39 -10.49 -11.67
CA GLU A 128 -5.80 -11.74 -12.18
C GLU A 128 -5.92 -11.82 -13.72
N THR A 129 -7.07 -11.41 -14.25
CA THR A 129 -7.32 -11.38 -15.70
C THR A 129 -6.52 -10.27 -16.39
N GLU A 130 -6.32 -9.14 -15.72
CA GLU A 130 -5.47 -8.05 -16.21
C GLU A 130 -4.01 -8.48 -16.35
N ASP A 131 -3.49 -9.25 -15.38
CA ASP A 131 -2.14 -9.82 -15.45
C ASP A 131 -1.98 -10.79 -16.64
N LYS A 132 -3.02 -11.59 -16.96
CA LYS A 132 -3.04 -12.44 -18.15
C LYS A 132 -3.00 -11.59 -19.43
N LEU A 133 -3.84 -10.55 -19.52
CA LEU A 133 -3.83 -9.64 -20.66
C LEU A 133 -2.47 -8.94 -20.87
N TYR A 134 -1.79 -8.54 -19.78
CA TYR A 134 -0.44 -8.01 -19.88
C TYR A 134 0.55 -9.03 -20.48
N THR A 135 0.44 -10.29 -20.08
CA THR A 135 1.26 -11.38 -20.65
C THR A 135 0.96 -11.58 -22.14
N ASP A 136 -0.33 -11.51 -22.53
CA ASP A 136 -0.71 -11.60 -23.95
C ASP A 136 -0.17 -10.42 -24.76
N PHE A 137 -0.26 -9.20 -24.23
CA PHE A 137 0.30 -8.01 -24.87
C PHE A 137 1.82 -8.15 -25.04
N GLN A 138 2.51 -8.61 -24.00
CA GLN A 138 3.96 -8.84 -24.06
C GLN A 138 4.30 -9.91 -25.10
N THR A 139 3.55 -11.02 -25.15
CA THR A 139 3.71 -12.07 -26.14
C THR A 139 3.57 -11.55 -27.57
N VAL A 140 2.57 -10.69 -27.81
CA VAL A 140 2.37 -10.08 -29.15
C VAL A 140 3.48 -9.09 -29.49
N LEU A 141 3.90 -8.26 -28.53
CA LEU A 141 4.90 -7.21 -28.77
C LEU A 141 6.31 -7.80 -28.96
N GLU A 142 6.72 -8.74 -28.10
CA GLU A 142 8.02 -9.38 -28.16
C GLU A 142 8.12 -10.40 -29.31
N GLY A 143 7.04 -11.18 -29.53
CA GLY A 143 6.96 -12.17 -30.59
C GLY A 143 6.51 -11.62 -31.95
N ARG A 144 6.47 -10.29 -32.14
CA ARG A 144 5.92 -9.67 -33.36
C ARG A 144 6.58 -10.16 -34.64
N LYS A 145 7.91 -10.35 -34.65
CA LYS A 145 8.66 -10.81 -35.83
C LYS A 145 8.22 -12.22 -36.23
N GLU A 146 8.16 -13.11 -35.27
CA GLU A 146 7.76 -14.50 -35.44
C GLU A 146 6.29 -14.62 -35.86
N LEU A 147 5.40 -13.84 -35.21
CA LEU A 147 3.98 -13.79 -35.54
C LEU A 147 3.69 -13.16 -36.91
N THR A 148 4.56 -12.27 -37.39
CA THR A 148 4.47 -11.73 -38.76
C THR A 148 4.85 -12.77 -39.81
N LEU A 149 5.84 -13.60 -39.53
CA LEU A 149 6.28 -14.67 -40.41
C LEU A 149 5.36 -15.88 -40.39
N ASN A 150 4.69 -16.16 -39.25
CA ASN A 150 3.77 -17.27 -39.09
C ASN A 150 2.35 -16.78 -38.72
N ARG A 151 1.53 -16.64 -39.76
CA ARG A 151 0.17 -16.11 -39.62
C ARG A 151 -0.78 -17.07 -38.87
N GLU A 152 -0.64 -18.37 -38.99
CA GLU A 152 -1.44 -19.34 -38.25
C GLU A 152 -1.19 -19.23 -36.76
N ARG A 153 0.08 -19.04 -36.38
CA ARG A 153 0.44 -18.82 -34.96
C ARG A 153 -0.10 -17.48 -34.43
N ALA A 154 -0.08 -16.44 -35.27
CA ALA A 154 -0.67 -15.14 -34.91
C ALA A 154 -2.19 -15.26 -34.67
N GLU A 155 -2.89 -15.98 -35.54
CA GLU A 155 -4.32 -16.26 -35.41
C GLU A 155 -4.63 -17.08 -34.15
N TYR A 156 -3.81 -18.11 -33.86
CA TYR A 156 -3.92 -18.89 -32.64
C TYR A 156 -3.76 -18.02 -31.39
N VAL A 157 -2.72 -17.19 -31.31
CA VAL A 157 -2.48 -16.29 -30.18
C VAL A 157 -3.67 -15.32 -29.98
N PHE A 158 -4.18 -14.76 -31.09
CA PHE A 158 -5.30 -13.83 -31.03
C PHE A 158 -6.59 -14.51 -30.58
N ASN A 159 -6.98 -15.62 -31.21
CA ASN A 159 -8.28 -16.25 -30.99
C ASN A 159 -8.31 -17.14 -29.73
N ASN A 160 -7.20 -17.78 -29.35
CA ASN A 160 -7.17 -18.79 -28.31
C ASN A 160 -6.54 -18.32 -27.00
N LEU A 161 -5.77 -17.21 -27.01
CA LEU A 161 -5.22 -16.60 -25.80
C LEU A 161 -5.88 -15.26 -25.52
N TYR A 162 -5.66 -14.27 -26.38
CA TYR A 162 -6.12 -12.90 -26.14
C TYR A 162 -7.66 -12.76 -26.06
N ILE A 163 -8.41 -13.32 -27.02
CA ILE A 163 -9.87 -13.14 -27.06
C ILE A 163 -10.56 -13.71 -25.82
N PRO A 164 -10.26 -14.94 -25.34
CA PRO A 164 -10.86 -15.47 -24.12
C PRO A 164 -10.56 -14.60 -22.88
N ASP A 165 -9.32 -14.21 -22.70
CA ASP A 165 -8.91 -13.38 -21.56
C ASP A 165 -9.51 -11.98 -21.62
N ALA A 166 -9.58 -11.36 -22.81
CA ALA A 166 -10.27 -10.09 -23.03
C ALA A 166 -11.77 -10.17 -22.76
N GLN A 167 -12.43 -11.29 -23.10
CA GLN A 167 -13.85 -11.52 -22.81
C GLN A 167 -14.09 -11.70 -21.30
N GLU A 168 -13.21 -12.45 -20.61
CA GLU A 168 -13.28 -12.61 -19.16
C GLU A 168 -13.09 -11.27 -18.44
N TYR A 169 -12.08 -10.48 -18.84
CA TYR A 169 -11.87 -9.12 -18.34
C TYR A 169 -13.10 -8.25 -18.52
N ARG A 170 -13.65 -8.19 -19.76
CA ARG A 170 -14.87 -7.44 -20.07
C ARG A 170 -16.06 -7.86 -19.21
N HIS A 171 -16.24 -9.17 -18.98
CA HIS A 171 -17.32 -9.68 -18.15
C HIS A 171 -17.21 -9.16 -16.71
N HIS A 172 -16.03 -9.26 -16.12
CA HIS A 172 -15.80 -8.85 -14.73
C HIS A 172 -15.87 -7.33 -14.53
N ILE A 173 -15.35 -6.52 -15.49
CA ILE A 173 -15.42 -5.07 -15.37
C ILE A 173 -16.87 -4.57 -15.49
N ILE A 174 -17.66 -5.10 -16.43
CA ILE A 174 -19.08 -4.76 -16.57
C ILE A 174 -19.84 -5.11 -15.27
N ARG A 175 -19.55 -6.27 -14.67
CA ARG A 175 -20.19 -6.67 -13.41
C ARG A 175 -19.77 -5.77 -12.25
N ALA A 176 -18.49 -5.43 -12.14
CA ALA A 176 -18.01 -4.51 -11.12
C ALA A 176 -18.67 -3.14 -11.22
N ASP A 177 -18.71 -2.58 -12.44
CA ASP A 177 -19.36 -1.28 -12.70
C ASP A 177 -20.88 -1.33 -12.44
N THR A 178 -21.54 -2.42 -12.83
CA THR A 178 -22.99 -2.60 -12.56
C THR A 178 -23.27 -2.58 -11.07
N PHE A 179 -22.50 -3.32 -10.26
CA PHE A 179 -22.67 -3.31 -8.80
C PHE A 179 -22.28 -1.97 -8.17
N HIS A 180 -21.25 -1.30 -8.70
CA HIS A 180 -20.87 0.04 -8.26
C HIS A 180 -21.98 1.06 -8.50
N LEU A 181 -22.50 1.12 -9.73
CA LEU A 181 -23.63 2.01 -10.09
C LEU A 181 -24.88 1.67 -9.28
N SER A 182 -25.16 0.39 -9.05
CA SER A 182 -26.27 -0.05 -8.20
C SER A 182 -26.11 0.42 -6.75
N ALA A 183 -24.89 0.38 -6.19
CA ALA A 183 -24.61 0.88 -4.85
C ALA A 183 -24.80 2.40 -4.74
N VAL A 184 -24.36 3.15 -5.76
CA VAL A 184 -24.57 4.61 -5.83
C VAL A 184 -26.06 4.94 -5.92
N ASN A 185 -26.80 4.27 -6.81
CA ASN A 185 -28.24 4.48 -6.98
C ASN A 185 -29.01 4.07 -5.73
N TRP A 186 -28.66 2.94 -5.11
CA TRP A 186 -29.23 2.53 -3.83
C TRP A 186 -29.07 3.64 -2.76
N SER A 187 -27.86 4.15 -2.59
CA SER A 187 -27.59 5.23 -1.64
C SER A 187 -28.41 6.49 -1.94
N ASN A 188 -28.53 6.88 -3.21
CA ASN A 188 -29.30 8.05 -3.63
C ASN A 188 -30.79 7.90 -3.34
N ILE A 189 -31.39 6.76 -3.72
CA ILE A 189 -32.81 6.48 -3.54
C ILE A 189 -33.15 6.37 -2.06
N MET A 190 -32.33 5.67 -1.29
CA MET A 190 -32.54 5.52 0.17
C MET A 190 -32.42 6.86 0.90
N MET A 191 -31.55 7.76 0.42
CA MET A 191 -31.43 9.11 0.97
C MET A 191 -32.66 9.97 0.69
N LEU A 192 -33.21 9.90 -0.53
CA LEU A 192 -34.48 10.55 -0.85
C LEU A 192 -35.64 9.94 -0.01
N GLY A 193 -35.62 8.62 0.16
CA GLY A 193 -36.57 7.92 1.03
C GLY A 193 -36.50 8.37 2.49
N ALA A 194 -35.29 8.66 3.00
CA ALA A 194 -35.12 9.19 4.35
C ALA A 194 -35.81 10.56 4.54
N ILE A 195 -35.74 11.45 3.51
CA ILE A 195 -36.43 12.74 3.53
C ILE A 195 -37.96 12.51 3.58
N GLY A 196 -38.46 11.66 2.70
CA GLY A 196 -39.89 11.30 2.69
C GLY A 196 -40.32 10.71 4.04
N LEU A 197 -39.54 9.83 4.62
CA LEU A 197 -39.81 9.24 5.93
C LEU A 197 -39.86 10.30 7.06
N VAL A 198 -38.98 11.26 7.05
CA VAL A 198 -38.93 12.36 8.02
C VAL A 198 -40.20 13.20 7.94
N PHE A 199 -40.64 13.61 6.74
CA PHE A 199 -41.88 14.36 6.56
C PHE A 199 -43.11 13.54 6.90
N TRP A 200 -43.13 12.26 6.58
CA TRP A 200 -44.22 11.36 6.98
C TRP A 200 -44.34 11.23 8.49
N MET A 201 -43.23 11.07 9.22
CA MET A 201 -43.23 11.01 10.69
C MET A 201 -43.70 12.33 11.32
N ALA A 202 -43.29 13.46 10.76
CA ALA A 202 -43.73 14.76 11.27
C ALA A 202 -45.25 14.99 11.04
N ASN A 203 -45.73 14.82 9.82
CA ASN A 203 -47.09 15.18 9.46
C ASN A 203 -48.14 14.11 9.88
N SER A 204 -47.82 12.81 9.67
CA SER A 204 -48.79 11.73 9.93
C SER A 204 -48.76 11.21 11.34
N LEU A 205 -47.58 11.19 11.99
CA LEU A 205 -47.45 10.72 13.37
C LEU A 205 -47.44 11.87 14.40
N GLY A 206 -47.30 13.12 13.93
CA GLY A 206 -47.25 14.30 14.80
C GLY A 206 -46.03 14.34 15.74
N TRP A 207 -44.90 13.71 15.34
CA TRP A 207 -43.71 13.63 16.20
C TRP A 207 -42.90 14.91 16.23
N ALA A 208 -43.10 15.79 15.28
CA ALA A 208 -42.44 17.08 15.21
C ALA A 208 -43.20 18.03 14.23
N ASP A 209 -42.92 19.34 14.33
CA ASP A 209 -43.44 20.32 13.43
C ASP A 209 -42.74 20.24 12.05
N THR A 210 -43.39 20.78 11.02
CA THR A 210 -42.86 20.83 9.66
C THR A 210 -41.49 21.53 9.58
N ASN A 211 -41.24 22.55 10.40
CA ASN A 211 -39.97 23.25 10.49
C ASN A 211 -38.84 22.32 11.01
N VAL A 212 -39.15 21.49 12.00
CA VAL A 212 -38.22 20.48 12.52
C VAL A 212 -37.95 19.42 11.46
N ALA A 213 -38.96 18.97 10.72
CA ALA A 213 -38.79 18.02 9.60
C ALA A 213 -37.89 18.59 8.49
N ALA A 214 -38.04 19.86 8.14
CA ALA A 214 -37.16 20.54 7.19
C ALA A 214 -35.72 20.59 7.69
N THR A 215 -35.52 20.97 8.96
CA THR A 215 -34.17 20.97 9.58
C THR A 215 -33.53 19.58 9.60
N TYR A 216 -34.31 18.55 9.93
CA TYR A 216 -33.88 17.15 9.89
C TYR A 216 -33.41 16.74 8.49
N SER A 217 -34.23 17.06 7.48
CA SER A 217 -33.94 16.70 6.08
C SER A 217 -32.68 17.39 5.56
N LEU A 218 -32.51 18.68 5.86
CA LEU A 218 -31.31 19.44 5.51
C LEU A 218 -30.06 18.88 6.20
N THR A 219 -30.19 18.53 7.51
CA THR A 219 -29.08 17.92 8.26
C THR A 219 -28.69 16.56 7.67
N LEU A 220 -29.64 15.71 7.32
CA LEU A 220 -29.37 14.42 6.67
C LEU A 220 -28.68 14.60 5.31
N LEU A 221 -29.14 15.55 4.49
CA LEU A 221 -28.49 15.87 3.22
C LEU A 221 -27.05 16.36 3.41
N PHE A 222 -26.83 17.21 4.41
CA PHE A 222 -25.49 17.69 4.74
C PHE A 222 -24.57 16.57 5.20
N LEU A 223 -25.07 15.65 6.02
CA LEU A 223 -24.27 14.52 6.54
C LEU A 223 -23.87 13.49 5.49
N ARG A 224 -24.56 13.44 4.37
CA ARG A 224 -24.32 12.44 3.33
C ARG A 224 -22.87 12.39 2.88
N THR A 225 -22.30 13.54 2.50
CA THR A 225 -20.93 13.61 1.98
C THR A 225 -19.88 13.25 3.04
N PRO A 226 -19.87 13.86 4.24
CA PRO A 226 -18.94 13.49 5.29
C PRO A 226 -19.00 12.02 5.69
N LEU A 227 -20.20 11.45 5.77
CA LEU A 227 -20.40 10.04 6.11
C LEU A 227 -19.83 9.10 5.04
N LEU A 228 -20.13 9.36 3.76
CA LEU A 228 -19.59 8.58 2.65
C LEU A 228 -18.07 8.68 2.55
N SER A 229 -17.50 9.88 2.76
CA SER A 229 -16.05 10.08 2.79
C SER A 229 -15.39 9.31 3.94
N ALA A 230 -15.99 9.34 5.13
CA ALA A 230 -15.49 8.58 6.29
C ALA A 230 -15.51 7.07 6.05
N VAL A 231 -16.64 6.54 5.53
CA VAL A 231 -16.75 5.11 5.18
C VAL A 231 -15.75 4.73 4.06
N GLY A 232 -15.60 5.58 3.05
CA GLY A 232 -14.66 5.37 1.95
C GLY A 232 -13.18 5.44 2.37
N ALA A 233 -12.85 6.11 3.47
CA ALA A 233 -11.49 6.17 4.02
C ALA A 233 -11.05 4.85 4.69
N LEU A 234 -11.99 4.06 5.23
CA LEU A 234 -11.67 2.83 5.97
C LEU A 234 -10.85 1.80 5.17
N PRO A 235 -11.21 1.43 3.93
CA PRO A 235 -10.41 0.50 3.13
C PRO A 235 -8.99 1.02 2.88
N THR A 236 -8.84 2.33 2.70
CA THR A 236 -7.55 2.98 2.48
C THR A 236 -6.63 2.86 3.71
N LEU A 237 -7.19 3.04 4.90
CA LEU A 237 -6.46 2.85 6.16
C LEU A 237 -6.03 1.39 6.36
N LEU A 238 -6.91 0.43 6.05
CA LEU A 238 -6.57 -1.00 6.11
C LEU A 238 -5.45 -1.36 5.12
N THR A 239 -5.50 -0.84 3.90
CA THR A 239 -4.44 -1.03 2.90
C THR A 239 -3.10 -0.44 3.37
N ALA A 240 -3.13 0.73 4.00
CA ALA A 240 -1.93 1.34 4.58
C ALA A 240 -1.36 0.52 5.74
N GLN A 241 -2.22 -0.05 6.60
CA GLN A 241 -1.79 -0.94 7.68
C GLN A 241 -1.07 -2.18 7.13
N VAL A 242 -1.60 -2.80 6.07
CA VAL A 242 -0.96 -3.94 5.39
C VAL A 242 0.39 -3.53 4.82
N ALA A 243 0.46 -2.38 4.14
CA ALA A 243 1.70 -1.83 3.58
C ALA A 243 2.75 -1.56 4.69
N PHE A 244 2.34 -0.95 5.80
CA PHE A 244 3.22 -0.68 6.93
C PHE A 244 3.76 -1.97 7.56
N ASN A 245 2.90 -2.96 7.77
CA ASN A 245 3.30 -4.27 8.29
C ASN A 245 4.28 -4.98 7.35
N LYS A 246 4.11 -4.84 6.02
CA LYS A 246 5.03 -5.39 5.04
C LYS A 246 6.40 -4.73 5.10
N LEU A 247 6.47 -3.38 5.21
CA LEU A 247 7.73 -2.66 5.38
C LEU A 247 8.47 -3.10 6.65
N ASN A 248 7.77 -3.33 7.74
CA ASN A 248 8.37 -3.82 8.99
C ASN A 248 8.92 -5.25 8.87
N LYS A 249 8.28 -6.11 8.06
CA LYS A 249 8.76 -7.49 7.82
C LYS A 249 10.08 -7.58 7.05
N PHE A 250 10.50 -6.52 6.38
CA PHE A 250 11.79 -6.51 5.70
C PHE A 250 12.97 -6.68 6.69
N ALA A 251 12.75 -6.40 7.97
CA ALA A 251 13.77 -6.52 9.01
C ALA A 251 15.10 -5.85 8.62
N LEU A 252 14.98 -4.62 8.09
CA LEU A 252 16.14 -3.79 7.74
C LEU A 252 16.88 -3.33 9.00
N ALA A 253 18.12 -2.90 8.84
CA ALA A 253 18.92 -2.33 9.92
C ALA A 253 18.17 -1.21 10.66
N PRO A 254 18.37 -1.03 11.97
CA PRO A 254 17.78 0.08 12.71
C PRO A 254 18.25 1.42 12.12
N PHE A 255 17.35 2.40 12.13
CA PHE A 255 17.71 3.74 11.63
C PHE A 255 18.80 4.38 12.49
N LYS A 256 19.89 4.82 11.82
CA LYS A 256 20.94 5.64 12.41
C LYS A 256 21.09 6.88 11.53
N ALA A 257 21.04 8.07 12.14
CA ALA A 257 21.14 9.33 11.39
C ALA A 257 22.51 9.51 10.74
N GLU A 258 23.56 9.06 11.42
CA GLU A 258 24.94 9.18 10.96
C GLU A 258 25.31 8.00 10.05
N PHE A 259 26.15 8.28 9.06
CA PHE A 259 26.82 7.23 8.31
C PHE A 259 28.07 6.79 9.08
N PRO A 260 28.23 5.48 9.35
CA PRO A 260 29.46 5.00 9.95
C PRO A 260 30.64 5.36 9.02
N ARG A 261 31.64 5.99 9.57
CA ARG A 261 32.87 6.24 8.83
C ARG A 261 33.61 4.93 8.69
N PRO A 262 34.03 4.52 7.48
CA PRO A 262 34.81 3.31 7.31
C PRO A 262 36.08 3.42 8.11
N GLN A 263 36.42 2.37 8.85
CA GLN A 263 37.67 2.30 9.55
C GLN A 263 38.77 2.12 8.50
N ALA A 264 39.64 3.11 8.37
CA ALA A 264 40.74 3.03 7.42
C ALA A 264 41.88 2.19 8.03
N PHE A 265 42.34 1.20 7.30
CA PHE A 265 43.54 0.41 7.66
C PHE A 265 44.66 0.70 6.63
N PRO A 266 45.28 1.89 6.67
CA PRO A 266 46.17 2.33 5.58
C PRO A 266 47.43 1.48 5.41
N ASN A 267 47.86 0.77 6.45
CA ASN A 267 49.12 0.06 6.51
C ASN A 267 49.00 -1.44 6.81
N TRP A 268 47.85 -2.06 6.50
CA TRP A 268 47.68 -3.50 6.66
C TRP A 268 48.72 -4.28 5.83
N GLN A 269 49.17 -5.43 6.31
CA GLN A 269 50.18 -6.28 5.67
C GLN A 269 49.58 -7.62 5.21
N THR A 270 48.70 -8.21 6.02
CA THR A 270 48.12 -9.53 5.76
C THR A 270 46.63 -9.55 6.00
N LEU A 271 45.89 -10.16 5.05
CA LEU A 271 44.48 -10.54 5.18
C LEU A 271 44.42 -12.08 5.27
N GLU A 272 43.85 -12.61 6.34
CA GLU A 272 43.81 -14.05 6.59
C GLU A 272 42.38 -14.53 6.82
N LEU A 273 41.98 -15.58 6.12
CA LEU A 273 40.75 -16.32 6.33
C LEU A 273 41.08 -17.60 7.07
N ARG A 274 40.46 -17.87 8.21
CA ARG A 274 40.63 -19.07 9.02
C ARG A 274 39.33 -19.85 9.11
N ASN A 275 39.29 -21.03 8.49
CA ASN A 275 38.14 -21.93 8.49
C ASN A 275 36.82 -21.23 8.14
N VAL A 276 36.87 -20.27 7.23
CA VAL A 276 35.72 -19.46 6.84
C VAL A 276 34.76 -20.31 6.05
N THR A 277 33.51 -20.37 6.50
CA THR A 277 32.42 -21.01 5.77
C THR A 277 31.27 -20.03 5.54
N PHE A 278 30.58 -20.19 4.43
CA PHE A 278 29.38 -19.46 4.10
C PHE A 278 28.42 -20.36 3.31
N SER A 279 27.13 -20.32 3.66
CA SER A 279 26.08 -20.97 2.84
C SER A 279 24.88 -20.03 2.65
N TYR A 280 24.28 -20.12 1.48
CA TYR A 280 23.04 -19.40 1.22
C TYR A 280 21.88 -20.02 2.03
N GLN A 281 20.88 -19.23 2.39
CA GLN A 281 19.79 -19.66 3.30
C GLN A 281 19.09 -20.95 2.90
N ASP A 282 19.01 -21.25 1.60
CA ASP A 282 18.35 -22.46 1.10
C ASP A 282 19.26 -23.73 1.19
N ASN A 283 20.45 -23.63 1.79
CA ASN A 283 21.48 -24.67 1.79
C ASN A 283 21.79 -25.24 0.39
N ALA A 284 21.35 -24.55 -0.66
CA ALA A 284 21.54 -25.00 -2.03
C ALA A 284 23.00 -24.94 -2.48
N PHE A 285 23.79 -24.09 -1.84
CA PHE A 285 25.20 -23.91 -2.14
C PHE A 285 25.95 -23.39 -0.91
N SER A 286 27.11 -24.01 -0.62
CA SER A 286 28.00 -23.60 0.45
C SER A 286 29.44 -23.48 -0.05
N VAL A 287 30.20 -22.56 0.56
CA VAL A 287 31.63 -22.35 0.30
C VAL A 287 32.40 -22.53 1.61
N GLY A 288 33.46 -23.29 1.56
CA GLY A 288 34.35 -23.49 2.70
C GLY A 288 34.44 -24.96 3.17
N PRO A 289 35.24 -25.24 4.24
CA PRO A 289 36.04 -24.27 4.99
C PRO A 289 37.24 -23.72 4.19
N ILE A 290 37.39 -22.40 4.18
CA ILE A 290 38.43 -21.70 3.43
C ILE A 290 39.54 -21.27 4.41
N ASN A 291 40.76 -21.60 4.06
CA ASN A 291 41.99 -21.11 4.72
C ASN A 291 42.83 -20.42 3.63
N LEU A 292 43.04 -19.11 3.77
CA LEU A 292 43.73 -18.32 2.75
C LEU A 292 44.40 -17.14 3.41
N THR A 293 45.67 -16.89 3.04
CA THR A 293 46.41 -15.73 3.48
C THR A 293 46.85 -14.93 2.27
N ILE A 294 46.52 -13.64 2.25
CA ILE A 294 46.83 -12.70 1.15
C ILE A 294 47.73 -11.62 1.75
N LYS A 295 48.85 -11.37 1.06
CA LYS A 295 49.76 -10.26 1.42
C LYS A 295 49.39 -9.00 0.67
N ARG A 296 49.64 -7.85 1.27
CA ARG A 296 49.45 -6.56 0.61
C ARG A 296 50.26 -6.46 -0.67
N GLY A 297 49.59 -6.07 -1.78
CA GLY A 297 50.22 -5.96 -3.09
C GLY A 297 50.32 -7.27 -3.86
N GLU A 298 49.86 -8.38 -3.27
CA GLU A 298 49.82 -9.67 -3.96
C GLU A 298 48.68 -9.71 -4.98
N LEU A 299 48.91 -10.30 -6.14
CA LEU A 299 47.94 -10.55 -7.17
C LEU A 299 47.43 -11.99 -7.05
N LEU A 300 46.16 -12.13 -6.64
CA LEU A 300 45.51 -13.43 -6.46
C LEU A 300 44.55 -13.72 -7.63
N PHE A 301 44.73 -14.88 -8.26
CA PHE A 301 43.81 -15.35 -9.32
C PHE A 301 42.83 -16.40 -8.76
N LEU A 302 41.52 -16.10 -8.86
CA LEU A 302 40.47 -17.07 -8.52
C LEU A 302 40.04 -17.83 -9.79
N ILE A 303 40.44 -19.10 -9.88
CA ILE A 303 40.15 -19.96 -11.04
C ILE A 303 39.16 -21.05 -10.63
N GLY A 304 38.24 -21.37 -11.52
CA GLY A 304 37.24 -22.42 -11.31
C GLY A 304 36.07 -22.33 -12.27
N GLY A 305 35.26 -23.38 -12.37
CA GLY A 305 34.06 -23.44 -13.22
C GLY A 305 32.93 -22.50 -12.75
N ASN A 306 31.85 -22.43 -13.53
CA ASN A 306 30.66 -21.68 -13.12
C ASN A 306 30.03 -22.37 -11.90
N GLY A 307 29.60 -21.56 -10.92
CA GLY A 307 29.02 -22.08 -9.66
C GLY A 307 30.04 -22.56 -8.62
N SER A 308 31.36 -22.43 -8.83
CA SER A 308 32.38 -22.92 -7.87
C SER A 308 32.59 -22.01 -6.63
N GLY A 309 31.81 -20.93 -6.49
CA GLY A 309 31.88 -20.03 -5.30
C GLY A 309 32.85 -18.86 -5.40
N LYS A 310 33.44 -18.59 -6.59
CA LYS A 310 34.39 -17.46 -6.78
C LYS A 310 33.79 -16.12 -6.36
N SER A 311 32.57 -15.83 -6.80
CA SER A 311 31.88 -14.58 -6.47
C SER A 311 31.59 -14.51 -4.97
N THR A 312 31.18 -15.61 -4.36
CA THR A 312 30.92 -15.69 -2.91
C THR A 312 32.19 -15.45 -2.11
N LEU A 313 33.32 -16.03 -2.52
CA LEU A 313 34.62 -15.78 -1.89
C LEU A 313 35.02 -14.31 -2.05
N ALA A 314 34.83 -13.70 -3.22
CA ALA A 314 35.11 -12.29 -3.43
C ALA A 314 34.26 -11.39 -2.50
N MET A 315 32.96 -11.71 -2.31
CA MET A 315 32.07 -10.99 -1.39
C MET A 315 32.53 -11.15 0.08
N LEU A 316 33.01 -12.31 0.48
CA LEU A 316 33.61 -12.54 1.81
C LEU A 316 34.90 -11.75 2.01
N LEU A 317 35.82 -11.77 1.02
CA LEU A 317 37.08 -11.02 1.05
C LEU A 317 36.86 -9.50 1.11
N THR A 318 35.84 -8.98 0.50
CA THR A 318 35.48 -7.55 0.51
C THR A 318 34.64 -7.13 1.72
N GLY A 319 34.28 -8.09 2.60
CA GLY A 319 33.42 -7.83 3.77
C GLY A 319 31.94 -7.53 3.42
N LEU A 320 31.53 -7.76 2.18
CA LEU A 320 30.13 -7.61 1.77
C LEU A 320 29.25 -8.73 2.33
N TYR A 321 29.80 -9.93 2.46
CA TYR A 321 29.20 -11.05 3.16
C TYR A 321 29.95 -11.33 4.46
N GLN A 322 29.19 -11.71 5.47
CA GLN A 322 29.78 -12.15 6.75
C GLN A 322 29.90 -13.67 6.79
N PRO A 323 31.04 -14.21 7.29
CA PRO A 323 31.19 -15.65 7.43
C PRO A 323 30.20 -16.20 8.47
N GLN A 324 29.63 -17.38 8.20
CA GLN A 324 28.80 -18.09 9.17
C GLN A 324 29.62 -18.80 10.23
N SER A 325 30.83 -19.25 9.87
CA SER A 325 31.82 -19.74 10.80
C SER A 325 33.25 -19.41 10.33
N GLY A 326 34.21 -19.50 11.22
CA GLY A 326 35.58 -19.04 10.99
C GLY A 326 35.74 -17.54 11.20
N GLU A 327 36.93 -17.04 10.91
CA GLU A 327 37.32 -15.65 11.18
C GLU A 327 38.04 -15.06 9.96
N ILE A 328 37.78 -13.78 9.71
CA ILE A 328 38.54 -12.96 8.76
C ILE A 328 39.40 -12.01 9.60
N LEU A 329 40.68 -12.08 9.41
CA LEU A 329 41.67 -11.33 10.20
C LEU A 329 42.44 -10.37 9.29
N LEU A 330 42.64 -9.15 9.75
CA LEU A 330 43.55 -8.18 9.15
C LEU A 330 44.69 -7.91 10.13
N ASP A 331 45.93 -8.28 9.75
CA ASP A 331 47.11 -8.27 10.64
C ASP A 331 46.85 -8.95 11.99
N GLY A 332 46.17 -10.11 11.98
CA GLY A 332 45.83 -10.89 13.14
C GLY A 332 44.68 -10.35 14.01
N LYS A 333 44.04 -9.26 13.60
CA LYS A 333 42.85 -8.71 14.28
C LYS A 333 41.58 -9.03 13.50
N PRO A 334 40.51 -9.51 14.15
CA PRO A 334 39.27 -9.80 13.46
C PRO A 334 38.65 -8.53 12.83
N VAL A 335 38.22 -8.66 11.59
CA VAL A 335 37.48 -7.62 10.84
C VAL A 335 36.03 -8.02 10.91
N SER A 336 35.24 -7.20 11.58
CA SER A 336 33.76 -7.38 11.70
C SER A 336 33.03 -6.45 10.77
#